data_a2efb65af27c0cadecaa7b77f6a6f4d4
#
_entry.id   a2efb65af27c0cadecaa7b77f6a6f4d4
#
_cell.length_a   1.000
_cell.length_b   1.000
_cell.length_c   1.000
_cell.angle_alpha   90.00
_cell.angle_beta   90.00
_cell.angle_gamma   90.00
#
_symmetry.space_group_name_H-M   'P 1'
#
loop_
_entity.id
_entity.type
_entity.pdbx_description
1 polymer ?
#
loop_
_entity_poly.entity_id
_entity_poly.type
_entity_poly.pdbx_seq_one_letter_code
_entity_poly.pdbx_strand_id
1 'polypeptide(L)'
;GSGLEIVAAELYGHDCTYAHVNRLAKLAQELEVDMIFGMGGGKAIDTAKGTADVAKLPIFTFPTIAATCAGTTKLSIMYREDGTFEGMYFFDRPARHCFIDLTIIAEAPEIYLQAGMGDTLGKHFECHFSSRNDELAHGSALAREISNMCYLPIKAYGSKALQDCKQNICSAELKEAVLANVVSTGLVSLLVE
;
A
#
# COMPACT_ATOMS: atom_id res chain seq x y z
N GLY A 1 -4.20 13.84 -24.76
CA GLY A 1 -4.52 12.61 -24.03
C GLY A 1 -3.27 11.83 -23.69
N SER A 2 -3.34 10.93 -22.71
CA SER A 2 -2.21 10.08 -22.24
C SER A 2 -1.73 9.05 -23.28
N GLY A 3 -2.52 8.79 -24.33
CA GLY A 3 -2.28 7.69 -25.28
C GLY A 3 -2.60 6.30 -24.71
N LEU A 4 -3.16 6.24 -23.48
CA LEU A 4 -3.60 5.00 -22.85
C LEU A 4 -5.07 4.72 -23.21
N GLU A 5 -5.39 3.45 -23.47
CA GLU A 5 -6.73 2.95 -23.64
C GLU A 5 -7.11 2.10 -22.43
N ILE A 6 -8.26 2.38 -21.83
CA ILE A 6 -8.82 1.55 -20.75
C ILE A 6 -9.65 0.46 -21.41
N VAL A 7 -9.09 -0.75 -21.47
CA VAL A 7 -9.75 -1.91 -22.10
C VAL A 7 -10.86 -2.47 -21.22
N ALA A 8 -10.65 -2.51 -19.90
CA ALA A 8 -11.64 -2.97 -18.92
C ALA A 8 -11.46 -2.28 -17.58
N ALA A 9 -12.53 -2.18 -16.81
CA ALA A 9 -12.53 -1.75 -15.41
C ALA A 9 -13.32 -2.78 -14.59
N GLU A 10 -12.63 -3.48 -13.69
CA GLU A 10 -13.15 -4.63 -12.96
C GLU A 10 -13.11 -4.44 -11.44
N LEU A 11 -14.15 -4.91 -10.77
CA LEU A 11 -14.16 -4.99 -9.32
C LEU A 11 -13.32 -6.19 -8.85
N TYR A 12 -12.43 -5.94 -7.89
CA TYR A 12 -11.54 -6.97 -7.34
C TYR A 12 -12.28 -8.06 -6.52
N GLY A 13 -13.48 -7.75 -6.03
CA GLY A 13 -14.24 -8.56 -5.08
C GLY A 13 -14.25 -7.90 -3.70
N HIS A 14 -14.46 -8.66 -2.63
CA HIS A 14 -14.47 -8.13 -1.26
C HIS A 14 -13.13 -8.30 -0.55
N ASP A 15 -12.41 -9.38 -0.88
CA ASP A 15 -11.14 -9.74 -0.27
C ASP A 15 -10.12 -10.14 -1.34
N CYS A 16 -8.83 -10.02 -1.02
CA CYS A 16 -7.74 -10.51 -1.87
C CYS A 16 -7.64 -12.03 -1.71
N THR A 17 -8.38 -12.77 -2.54
CA THR A 17 -8.36 -14.23 -2.58
C THR A 17 -7.65 -14.74 -3.84
N TYR A 18 -7.13 -15.96 -3.78
CA TYR A 18 -6.56 -16.60 -4.98
C TYR A 18 -7.58 -16.75 -6.12
N ALA A 19 -8.86 -16.97 -5.79
CA ALA A 19 -9.93 -17.05 -6.78
C ALA A 19 -10.10 -15.72 -7.54
N HIS A 20 -10.15 -14.59 -6.82
CA HIS A 20 -10.25 -13.26 -7.44
C HIS A 20 -9.02 -12.92 -8.27
N VAL A 21 -7.82 -13.17 -7.75
CA VAL A 21 -6.55 -12.98 -8.46
C VAL A 21 -6.54 -13.76 -9.77
N ASN A 22 -6.83 -15.06 -9.73
CA ASN A 22 -6.82 -15.92 -10.93
C ASN A 22 -7.90 -15.54 -11.94
N ARG A 23 -9.10 -15.17 -11.48
CA ARG A 23 -10.18 -14.67 -12.35
C ARG A 23 -9.75 -13.43 -13.12
N LEU A 24 -9.18 -12.45 -12.42
CA LEU A 24 -8.75 -11.20 -13.05
C LEU A 24 -7.52 -11.39 -13.94
N ALA A 25 -6.59 -12.26 -13.55
CA ALA A 25 -5.42 -12.58 -14.38
C ALA A 25 -5.82 -13.26 -15.70
N LYS A 26 -6.79 -14.18 -15.64
CA LYS A 26 -7.34 -14.82 -16.85
C LYS A 26 -8.01 -13.79 -17.76
N LEU A 27 -8.83 -12.89 -17.21
CA LEU A 27 -9.46 -11.81 -17.97
C LEU A 27 -8.42 -10.89 -18.62
N ALA A 28 -7.38 -10.51 -17.89
CA ALA A 28 -6.30 -9.68 -18.41
C ALA A 28 -5.57 -10.34 -19.61
N GLN A 29 -5.39 -11.66 -19.57
CA GLN A 29 -4.81 -12.44 -20.66
C GLN A 29 -5.77 -12.54 -21.86
N GLU A 30 -7.06 -12.78 -21.63
CA GLU A 30 -8.09 -12.86 -22.68
C GLU A 30 -8.26 -11.54 -23.43
N LEU A 31 -8.09 -10.42 -22.72
CA LEU A 31 -8.18 -9.06 -23.28
C LEU A 31 -6.83 -8.55 -23.83
N GLU A 32 -5.77 -9.32 -23.72
CA GLU A 32 -4.42 -8.98 -24.20
C GLU A 32 -3.93 -7.59 -23.72
N VAL A 33 -4.20 -7.26 -22.44
CA VAL A 33 -3.80 -5.96 -21.88
C VAL A 33 -2.29 -5.87 -21.61
N ASP A 34 -1.72 -4.68 -21.72
CA ASP A 34 -0.27 -4.44 -21.56
C ASP A 34 0.15 -4.17 -20.11
N MET A 35 -0.80 -3.79 -19.25
CA MET A 35 -0.52 -3.41 -17.87
C MET A 35 -1.77 -3.46 -17.00
N ILE A 36 -1.55 -3.50 -15.68
CA ILE A 36 -2.62 -3.47 -14.67
C ILE A 36 -2.52 -2.17 -13.86
N PHE A 37 -3.67 -1.54 -13.63
CA PHE A 37 -3.83 -0.44 -12.69
C PHE A 37 -4.61 -0.93 -11.48
N GLY A 38 -3.98 -0.93 -10.29
CA GLY A 38 -4.61 -1.26 -9.01
C GLY A 38 -5.06 0.02 -8.31
N MET A 39 -6.37 0.31 -8.33
CA MET A 39 -6.93 1.50 -7.71
C MET A 39 -7.83 1.10 -6.54
N GLY A 40 -7.60 1.68 -5.35
CA GLY A 40 -8.43 1.44 -4.17
C GLY A 40 -7.66 1.40 -2.86
N GLY A 41 -8.22 0.75 -1.85
CA GLY A 41 -7.56 0.45 -0.58
C GLY A 41 -6.65 -0.77 -0.67
N GLY A 42 -6.08 -1.18 0.47
CA GLY A 42 -5.10 -2.26 0.55
C GLY A 42 -5.53 -3.56 -0.14
N LYS A 43 -6.75 -4.04 0.12
CA LYS A 43 -7.26 -5.29 -0.48
C LYS A 43 -7.38 -5.22 -2.01
N ALA A 44 -7.82 -4.08 -2.55
CA ALA A 44 -7.91 -3.87 -3.99
C ALA A 44 -6.52 -3.85 -4.64
N ILE A 45 -5.59 -3.12 -4.02
CA ILE A 45 -4.19 -3.03 -4.48
C ILE A 45 -3.51 -4.40 -4.40
N ASP A 46 -3.71 -5.15 -3.31
CA ASP A 46 -3.15 -6.49 -3.13
C ASP A 46 -3.66 -7.46 -4.18
N THR A 47 -4.97 -7.43 -4.48
CA THR A 47 -5.55 -8.24 -5.56
C THR A 47 -4.97 -7.86 -6.92
N ALA A 48 -4.81 -6.55 -7.21
CA ALA A 48 -4.24 -6.10 -8.47
C ALA A 48 -2.77 -6.51 -8.62
N LYS A 49 -1.96 -6.45 -7.53
CA LYS A 49 -0.57 -6.95 -7.53
C LYS A 49 -0.51 -8.45 -7.82
N GLY A 50 -1.35 -9.24 -7.14
CA GLY A 50 -1.45 -10.68 -7.41
C GLY A 50 -1.87 -10.98 -8.86
N THR A 51 -2.87 -10.25 -9.36
CA THR A 51 -3.33 -10.34 -10.76
C THR A 51 -2.19 -10.08 -11.74
N ALA A 52 -1.45 -8.99 -11.53
CA ALA A 52 -0.35 -8.61 -12.40
C ALA A 52 0.80 -9.64 -12.37
N ASP A 53 1.10 -10.19 -11.19
CA ASP A 53 2.14 -11.22 -11.06
C ASP A 53 1.75 -12.52 -11.78
N VAL A 54 0.51 -13.00 -11.61
CA VAL A 54 0.01 -14.19 -12.31
C VAL A 54 -0.03 -13.97 -13.83
N ALA A 55 -0.50 -12.81 -14.28
CA ALA A 55 -0.56 -12.45 -15.70
C ALA A 55 0.80 -12.07 -16.30
N LYS A 56 1.84 -11.91 -15.47
CA LYS A 56 3.19 -11.44 -15.87
C LYS A 56 3.19 -10.05 -16.52
N LEU A 57 2.37 -9.17 -15.98
CA LEU A 57 2.18 -7.80 -16.46
C LEU A 57 2.76 -6.76 -15.47
N PRO A 58 3.16 -5.58 -15.94
CA PRO A 58 3.53 -4.49 -15.05
C PRO A 58 2.31 -3.97 -14.27
N ILE A 59 2.53 -3.62 -13.00
CA ILE A 59 1.52 -3.06 -12.08
C ILE A 59 1.84 -1.62 -11.73
N PHE A 60 0.81 -0.77 -11.73
CA PHE A 60 0.82 0.60 -11.26
C PHE A 60 -0.27 0.74 -10.19
N THR A 61 0.05 1.32 -9.05
CA THR A 61 -0.87 1.40 -7.91
C THR A 61 -1.35 2.83 -7.67
N PHE A 62 -2.62 2.95 -7.30
CA PHE A 62 -3.31 4.21 -7.03
C PHE A 62 -4.09 4.07 -5.72
N PRO A 63 -3.45 4.26 -4.55
CA PRO A 63 -4.15 4.19 -3.28
C PRO A 63 -5.17 5.32 -3.15
N THR A 64 -6.43 4.96 -2.88
CA THR A 64 -7.52 5.92 -2.64
C THR A 64 -7.73 6.23 -1.17
N ILE A 65 -7.04 5.53 -0.29
CA ILE A 65 -6.98 5.73 1.16
C ILE A 65 -5.53 5.54 1.62
N ALA A 66 -5.14 6.19 2.70
CA ALA A 66 -3.80 6.05 3.29
C ALA A 66 -3.84 5.15 4.54
N ALA A 67 -4.57 4.03 4.46
CA ALA A 67 -4.73 3.09 5.58
C ALA A 67 -3.57 2.09 5.70
N THR A 68 -2.82 1.85 4.62
CA THR A 68 -1.75 0.85 4.56
C THR A 68 -0.67 1.27 3.56
N CYS A 69 0.48 0.61 3.60
CA CYS A 69 1.56 0.76 2.63
C CYS A 69 1.45 -0.20 1.42
N ALA A 70 0.31 -0.87 1.21
CA ALA A 70 0.13 -1.88 0.16
C ALA A 70 0.55 -1.42 -1.24
N GLY A 71 0.39 -0.12 -1.55
CA GLY A 71 0.76 0.47 -2.85
C GLY A 71 2.26 0.43 -3.16
N THR A 72 3.12 0.29 -2.16
CA THR A 72 4.58 0.38 -2.29
C THR A 72 5.32 -0.89 -1.87
N THR A 73 4.62 -1.86 -1.26
CA THR A 73 5.21 -3.13 -0.83
C THR A 73 5.28 -4.17 -1.94
N LYS A 74 6.18 -5.16 -1.79
CA LYS A 74 6.30 -6.32 -2.67
C LYS A 74 5.60 -7.58 -2.14
N LEU A 75 4.54 -7.41 -1.35
CA LEU A 75 3.72 -8.51 -0.83
C LEU A 75 2.23 -8.16 -0.92
N SER A 76 1.39 -9.18 -0.91
CA SER A 76 -0.06 -9.08 -0.74
C SER A 76 -0.52 -9.94 0.41
N ILE A 77 -1.48 -9.43 1.17
CA ILE A 77 -2.16 -10.23 2.21
C ILE A 77 -3.29 -11.00 1.56
N MET A 78 -3.21 -12.33 1.67
CA MET A 78 -4.19 -13.24 1.09
C MET A 78 -5.23 -13.66 2.13
N TYR A 79 -6.47 -13.76 1.69
CA TYR A 79 -7.62 -14.14 2.49
C TYR A 79 -8.32 -15.35 1.86
N ARG A 80 -8.97 -16.17 2.71
CA ARG A 80 -9.91 -17.20 2.27
C ARG A 80 -11.25 -16.58 1.86
N GLU A 81 -12.08 -17.38 1.22
CA GLU A 81 -13.44 -16.95 0.79
C GLU A 81 -14.35 -16.56 1.99
N ASP A 82 -14.06 -17.03 3.20
CA ASP A 82 -14.75 -16.64 4.42
C ASP A 82 -14.20 -15.36 5.07
N GLY A 83 -13.22 -14.69 4.43
CA GLY A 83 -12.59 -13.47 4.91
C GLY A 83 -11.52 -13.67 5.98
N THR A 84 -11.16 -14.92 6.34
CA THR A 84 -10.08 -15.20 7.29
C THR A 84 -8.72 -15.05 6.62
N PHE A 85 -7.70 -14.65 7.40
CA PHE A 85 -6.32 -14.58 6.93
C PHE A 85 -5.82 -15.94 6.43
N GLU A 86 -5.24 -15.97 5.25
CA GLU A 86 -4.68 -17.19 4.66
C GLU A 86 -3.14 -17.18 4.68
N GLY A 87 -2.53 -16.05 4.37
CA GLY A 87 -1.08 -15.93 4.32
C GLY A 87 -0.61 -14.67 3.63
N MET A 88 0.69 -14.60 3.39
CA MET A 88 1.34 -13.56 2.61
C MET A 88 1.84 -14.12 1.28
N TYR A 89 1.59 -13.40 0.21
CA TYR A 89 2.11 -13.71 -1.12
C TYR A 89 3.19 -12.67 -1.48
N PHE A 90 4.43 -13.12 -1.64
CA PHE A 90 5.58 -12.28 -1.91
C PHE A 90 5.86 -12.18 -3.41
N PHE A 91 6.21 -10.99 -3.86
CA PHE A 91 6.58 -10.69 -5.24
C PHE A 91 8.08 -10.44 -5.34
N ASP A 92 8.66 -10.67 -6.52
CA ASP A 92 10.06 -10.33 -6.79
C ASP A 92 10.31 -8.82 -6.76
N ARG A 93 9.31 -8.03 -7.11
CA ARG A 93 9.40 -6.56 -7.24
C ARG A 93 8.13 -5.88 -6.72
N PRO A 94 8.25 -4.67 -6.15
CA PRO A 94 7.09 -3.83 -5.89
C PRO A 94 6.46 -3.32 -7.20
N ALA A 95 5.35 -2.58 -7.08
CA ALA A 95 4.74 -1.88 -8.20
C ALA A 95 5.75 -0.97 -8.90
N ARG A 96 5.63 -0.82 -10.24
CA ARG A 96 6.52 0.05 -11.02
C ARG A 96 6.44 1.50 -10.57
N HIS A 97 5.23 1.98 -10.29
CA HIS A 97 4.97 3.30 -9.72
C HIS A 97 3.76 3.20 -8.79
N CYS A 98 3.77 4.03 -7.74
CA CYS A 98 2.65 4.30 -6.88
C CYS A 98 2.27 5.78 -7.05
N PHE A 99 1.07 6.05 -7.53
CA PHE A 99 0.54 7.39 -7.75
C PHE A 99 -0.36 7.77 -6.58
N ILE A 100 0.02 8.79 -5.83
CA ILE A 100 -0.71 9.25 -4.64
C ILE A 100 -1.39 10.58 -4.98
N ASP A 101 -2.72 10.56 -5.13
CA ASP A 101 -3.52 11.76 -5.25
C ASP A 101 -4.05 12.16 -3.87
N LEU A 102 -3.53 13.26 -3.35
CA LEU A 102 -3.90 13.74 -2.01
C LEU A 102 -5.35 14.22 -1.95
N THR A 103 -5.93 14.67 -3.06
CA THR A 103 -7.33 15.10 -3.10
C THR A 103 -8.26 13.92 -2.81
N ILE A 104 -8.03 12.78 -3.50
CA ILE A 104 -8.80 11.56 -3.28
C ILE A 104 -8.66 11.07 -1.83
N ILE A 105 -7.44 11.12 -1.30
CA ILE A 105 -7.19 10.68 0.09
C ILE A 105 -7.81 11.64 1.11
N ALA A 106 -7.80 12.95 0.85
CA ALA A 106 -8.43 13.95 1.71
C ALA A 106 -9.96 13.80 1.76
N GLU A 107 -10.58 13.39 0.66
CA GLU A 107 -12.03 13.14 0.56
C GLU A 107 -12.46 11.78 1.13
N ALA A 108 -11.50 10.89 1.41
CA ALA A 108 -11.81 9.60 2.02
C ALA A 108 -12.16 9.75 3.51
N PRO A 109 -12.96 8.81 4.08
CA PRO A 109 -13.26 8.82 5.51
C PRO A 109 -11.99 8.83 6.36
N GLU A 110 -11.88 9.78 7.30
CA GLU A 110 -10.69 10.00 8.13
C GLU A 110 -10.24 8.78 8.93
N ILE A 111 -11.15 7.83 9.19
CA ILE A 111 -10.82 6.59 9.90
C ILE A 111 -9.73 5.79 9.20
N TYR A 112 -9.65 5.85 7.88
CA TYR A 112 -8.63 5.16 7.12
C TYR A 112 -7.24 5.81 7.29
N LEU A 113 -7.18 7.14 7.31
CA LEU A 113 -5.95 7.85 7.63
C LEU A 113 -5.50 7.55 9.06
N GLN A 114 -6.45 7.56 10.02
CA GLN A 114 -6.17 7.23 11.42
C GLN A 114 -5.64 5.80 11.57
N ALA A 115 -6.25 4.82 10.89
CA ALA A 115 -5.78 3.44 10.90
C ALA A 115 -4.35 3.32 10.34
N GLY A 116 -4.06 3.98 9.21
CA GLY A 116 -2.73 4.01 8.62
C GLY A 116 -1.69 4.65 9.53
N MET A 117 -2.04 5.74 10.23
CA MET A 117 -1.13 6.35 11.21
C MET A 117 -0.83 5.40 12.38
N GLY A 118 -1.81 4.62 12.83
CA GLY A 118 -1.60 3.61 13.87
C GLY A 118 -0.64 2.51 13.43
N ASP A 119 -0.85 1.96 12.23
CA ASP A 119 0.02 0.96 11.60
C ASP A 119 1.45 1.49 11.42
N THR A 120 1.56 2.71 10.91
CA THR A 120 2.84 3.40 10.67
C THR A 120 3.63 3.65 11.96
N LEU A 121 2.96 4.11 13.02
CA LEU A 121 3.58 4.25 14.34
C LEU A 121 4.05 2.91 14.88
N GLY A 122 3.22 1.86 14.75
CA GLY A 122 3.57 0.49 15.14
C GLY A 122 4.87 0.04 14.50
N LYS A 123 5.06 0.33 13.22
CA LYS A 123 6.25 -0.07 12.44
C LYS A 123 7.57 0.43 13.06
N HIS A 124 7.60 1.65 13.56
CA HIS A 124 8.79 2.18 14.24
C HIS A 124 9.13 1.35 15.48
N PHE A 125 8.14 1.12 16.36
CA PHE A 125 8.36 0.36 17.60
C PHE A 125 8.68 -1.12 17.32
N GLU A 126 8.03 -1.73 16.34
CA GLU A 126 8.31 -3.10 15.89
C GLU A 126 9.76 -3.25 15.44
N CYS A 127 10.26 -2.34 14.58
CA CYS A 127 11.64 -2.36 14.11
C CYS A 127 12.64 -2.24 15.29
N HIS A 128 12.42 -1.31 16.19
CA HIS A 128 13.31 -1.10 17.32
C HIS A 128 13.26 -2.24 18.35
N PHE A 129 12.07 -2.79 18.59
CA PHE A 129 11.90 -3.87 19.55
C PHE A 129 12.45 -5.20 19.03
N SER A 130 12.13 -5.57 17.79
CA SER A 130 12.58 -6.83 17.19
C SER A 130 14.10 -6.87 17.03
N SER A 131 14.72 -5.75 16.70
CA SER A 131 16.16 -5.66 16.44
C SER A 131 17.02 -5.23 17.62
N ARG A 132 16.48 -5.15 18.83
CA ARG A 132 17.14 -4.53 20.00
C ARG A 132 18.43 -5.19 20.46
N ASN A 133 18.58 -6.49 20.22
CA ASN A 133 19.72 -7.28 20.68
C ASN A 133 20.54 -7.87 19.52
N ASP A 134 20.21 -7.48 18.27
CA ASP A 134 20.81 -8.08 17.10
C ASP A 134 21.96 -7.25 16.55
N GLU A 135 22.99 -7.91 16.05
CA GLU A 135 23.95 -7.31 15.13
C GLU A 135 23.32 -7.27 13.74
N LEU A 136 22.90 -6.07 13.32
CA LEU A 136 22.10 -5.89 12.13
C LEU A 136 22.96 -5.93 10.86
N ALA A 137 22.53 -6.70 9.88
CA ALA A 137 23.00 -6.56 8.49
C ALA A 137 22.63 -5.15 7.98
N HIS A 138 23.38 -4.66 6.97
CA HIS A 138 23.24 -3.30 6.46
C HIS A 138 21.79 -2.92 6.08
N GLY A 139 21.07 -3.81 5.39
CA GLY A 139 19.66 -3.55 5.01
C GLY A 139 18.75 -3.38 6.21
N SER A 140 18.85 -4.25 7.21
CA SER A 140 18.07 -4.16 8.44
C SER A 140 18.43 -2.94 9.28
N ALA A 141 19.72 -2.57 9.34
CA ALA A 141 20.17 -1.34 10.00
C ALA A 141 19.57 -0.10 9.30
N LEU A 142 19.59 -0.06 7.97
CA LEU A 142 18.97 1.01 7.18
C LEU A 142 17.46 1.09 7.40
N ALA A 143 16.75 -0.05 7.42
CA ALA A 143 15.32 -0.10 7.73
C ALA A 143 15.00 0.49 9.10
N ARG A 144 15.80 0.15 10.11
CA ARG A 144 15.68 0.69 11.47
C ARG A 144 15.84 2.22 11.48
N GLU A 145 16.81 2.77 10.77
CA GLU A 145 16.99 4.23 10.68
C GLU A 145 15.83 4.89 9.91
N ILE A 146 15.38 4.30 8.79
CA ILE A 146 14.23 4.81 8.02
C ILE A 146 12.94 4.74 8.85
N SER A 147 12.82 3.82 9.81
CA SER A 147 11.63 3.71 10.66
C SER A 147 11.34 4.97 11.48
N ASN A 148 12.34 5.85 11.70
CA ASN A 148 12.12 7.17 12.26
C ASN A 148 11.18 8.02 11.41
N MET A 149 11.18 7.83 10.07
CA MET A 149 10.26 8.51 9.16
C MET A 149 8.83 7.94 9.20
N CYS A 150 8.62 6.83 9.87
CA CYS A 150 7.29 6.36 10.24
C CYS A 150 6.75 7.05 11.50
N TYR A 151 7.64 7.46 12.41
CA TYR A 151 7.26 8.05 13.71
C TYR A 151 7.21 9.58 13.70
N LEU A 152 8.29 10.22 13.23
CA LEU A 152 8.47 11.67 13.38
C LEU A 152 7.40 12.51 12.65
N PRO A 153 7.03 12.23 11.37
CA PRO A 153 5.98 12.99 10.69
C PRO A 153 4.62 12.81 11.36
N ILE A 154 4.28 11.60 11.80
CA ILE A 154 2.99 11.35 12.47
C ILE A 154 2.93 12.07 13.80
N LYS A 155 4.02 12.07 14.58
CA LYS A 155 4.11 12.82 15.83
C LYS A 155 3.98 14.33 15.62
N ALA A 156 4.59 14.86 14.56
CA ALA A 156 4.59 16.30 14.29
C ALA A 156 3.29 16.80 13.68
N TYR A 157 2.72 16.04 12.74
CA TYR A 157 1.66 16.50 11.85
C TYR A 157 0.35 15.71 11.96
N GLY A 158 0.34 14.53 12.59
CA GLY A 158 -0.80 13.60 12.54
C GLY A 158 -2.11 14.20 13.03
N SER A 159 -2.10 14.96 14.13
CA SER A 159 -3.32 15.61 14.65
C SER A 159 -3.89 16.63 13.66
N LYS A 160 -3.02 17.46 13.05
CA LYS A 160 -3.44 18.46 12.04
C LYS A 160 -3.90 17.76 10.76
N ALA A 161 -3.17 16.74 10.30
CA ALA A 161 -3.53 15.95 9.13
C ALA A 161 -4.92 15.33 9.25
N LEU A 162 -5.29 14.78 10.42
CA LEU A 162 -6.63 14.26 10.67
C LEU A 162 -7.71 15.35 10.64
N GLN A 163 -7.42 16.53 11.20
CA GLN A 163 -8.36 17.66 11.16
C GLN A 163 -8.58 18.13 9.72
N ASP A 164 -7.51 18.19 8.92
CA ASP A 164 -7.59 18.61 7.52
C ASP A 164 -8.32 17.58 6.66
N CYS A 165 -8.08 16.28 6.88
CA CYS A 165 -8.79 15.19 6.21
C CYS A 165 -10.31 15.28 6.49
N LYS A 166 -10.74 15.55 7.74
CA LYS A 166 -12.17 15.78 8.08
C LYS A 166 -12.82 16.94 7.34
N GLN A 167 -12.02 17.89 6.86
CA GLN A 167 -12.47 19.07 6.14
C GLN A 167 -12.20 18.97 4.63
N ASN A 168 -11.71 17.82 4.14
CA ASN A 168 -11.29 17.59 2.77
C ASN A 168 -10.20 18.58 2.29
N ILE A 169 -9.29 18.95 3.20
CA ILE A 169 -8.22 19.91 2.91
C ILE A 169 -6.91 19.18 2.60
N CYS A 170 -6.37 19.41 1.39
CA CYS A 170 -5.05 18.95 0.99
C CYS A 170 -3.97 19.87 1.56
N SER A 171 -3.55 19.66 2.79
CA SER A 171 -2.49 20.43 3.44
C SER A 171 -1.11 19.78 3.29
N ALA A 172 -0.06 20.56 3.66
CA ALA A 172 1.28 20.02 3.76
C ALA A 172 1.38 18.95 4.85
N GLU A 173 0.67 19.12 5.96
CA GLU A 173 0.63 18.19 7.08
C GLU A 173 -0.05 16.87 6.69
N LEU A 174 -1.16 16.92 5.92
CA LEU A 174 -1.78 15.73 5.36
C LEU A 174 -0.82 14.99 4.43
N LYS A 175 -0.11 15.72 3.56
CA LYS A 175 0.91 15.13 2.67
C LYS A 175 1.98 14.38 3.45
N GLU A 176 2.55 14.97 4.50
CA GLU A 176 3.60 14.35 5.31
C GLU A 176 3.09 13.07 6.02
N ALA A 177 1.87 13.10 6.56
CA ALA A 177 1.25 11.92 7.17
C ALA A 177 1.00 10.80 6.13
N VAL A 178 0.50 11.13 4.95
CA VAL A 178 0.27 10.17 3.85
C VAL A 178 1.59 9.57 3.37
N LEU A 179 2.65 10.38 3.21
CA LEU A 179 3.97 9.88 2.82
C LEU A 179 4.56 8.94 3.88
N ALA A 180 4.37 9.24 5.18
CA ALA A 180 4.77 8.33 6.24
C ALA A 180 4.02 7.00 6.16
N ASN A 181 2.69 7.03 5.98
CA ASN A 181 1.86 5.82 5.93
C ASN A 181 2.15 4.96 4.69
N VAL A 182 2.27 5.56 3.52
CA VAL A 182 2.35 4.83 2.25
C VAL A 182 3.79 4.55 1.85
N VAL A 183 4.69 5.53 1.99
CA VAL A 183 6.06 5.43 1.46
C VAL A 183 7.04 4.97 2.53
N SER A 184 7.11 5.65 3.68
CA SER A 184 8.12 5.29 4.70
C SER A 184 7.89 3.88 5.24
N THR A 185 6.64 3.52 5.56
CA THR A 185 6.28 2.17 6.02
C THR A 185 6.57 1.12 4.94
N GLY A 186 6.29 1.43 3.68
CA GLY A 186 6.58 0.53 2.56
C GLY A 186 8.08 0.31 2.35
N LEU A 187 8.90 1.36 2.48
CA LEU A 187 10.37 1.24 2.38
C LEU A 187 10.95 0.38 3.50
N VAL A 188 10.47 0.55 4.74
CA VAL A 188 10.87 -0.32 5.86
C VAL A 188 10.54 -1.77 5.54
N SER A 189 9.32 -2.05 5.05
CA SER A 189 8.90 -3.39 4.67
C SER A 189 9.80 -4.00 3.58
N LEU A 190 10.16 -3.22 2.56
CA LEU A 190 11.03 -3.70 1.47
C LEU A 190 12.45 -4.06 1.92
N LEU A 191 12.94 -3.50 3.02
CA LEU A 191 14.33 -3.68 3.51
C LEU A 191 14.46 -4.80 4.54
N VAL A 192 13.36 -5.24 5.16
CA VAL A 192 13.37 -6.28 6.21
C VAL A 192 12.80 -7.63 5.75
N GLU A 193 12.36 -7.72 4.52
CA GLU A 193 11.84 -8.94 3.89
C GLU A 193 12.96 -9.84 3.31
#